data_69720fdb8c85f1f0a39e244cf544aa4c
#
_entry.id   69720fdb8c85f1f0a39e244cf544aa4c
#
_cell.length_a   1.000
_cell.length_b   1.000
_cell.length_c   1.000
_cell.angle_alpha   90.00
_cell.angle_beta   90.00
_cell.angle_gamma   90.00
#
_symmetry.space_group_name_H-M   'P 1'
#
loop_
_entity.id
_entity.type
_entity.pdbx_description
1 polymer ?
#
loop_
_entity_poly.entity_id
_entity_poly.type
_entity_poly.pdbx_seq_one_letter_code
_entity_poly.pdbx_strand_id
1 'polypeptide(L)'
;FLVIAAFCLACLAALVGCASNNEQTDAQTQNRQYMSSVNTIMETLNTNMGAFSEAVKDGEVVSLSAQLSAVDQCVSDLEGLSVPDAMGDIHSSYVNGAKELQTALSSYVQLYEDVKAPANGVAPSGADYDSRMAEIQSHYDAGIKALQDADSKAESA
;
A
#
# COMPACT_ATOMS: atom_id res chain seq x y z
N PHE A 1 -20.75 -0.06 -9.89
CA PHE A 1 -20.67 -1.22 -8.97
C PHE A 1 -19.20 -1.50 -8.71
N LEU A 2 -18.69 -0.95 -7.61
CA LEU A 2 -17.30 -1.14 -7.17
C LEU A 2 -17.23 -2.52 -6.50
N VAL A 3 -16.55 -3.47 -7.14
CA VAL A 3 -16.16 -4.73 -6.48
C VAL A 3 -14.86 -4.46 -5.75
N ILE A 4 -14.97 -4.11 -4.47
CA ILE A 4 -13.82 -4.07 -3.58
C ILE A 4 -13.49 -5.52 -3.24
N ALA A 5 -12.47 -6.07 -3.90
CA ALA A 5 -11.92 -7.36 -3.53
C ALA A 5 -11.27 -7.23 -2.15
N ALA A 6 -11.78 -7.96 -1.18
CA ALA A 6 -11.16 -8.10 0.12
C ALA A 6 -9.77 -8.72 -0.07
N PHE A 7 -8.74 -7.96 0.20
CA PHE A 7 -7.36 -8.40 0.14
C PHE A 7 -7.08 -9.32 1.33
N CYS A 8 -7.19 -10.64 1.12
CA CYS A 8 -6.72 -11.62 2.09
C CYS A 8 -5.25 -11.89 1.82
N LEU A 9 -4.37 -11.23 2.56
CA LEU A 9 -2.96 -11.60 2.63
C LEU A 9 -2.86 -12.96 3.35
N ALA A 10 -2.85 -14.04 2.60
CA ALA A 10 -2.55 -15.37 3.10
C ALA A 10 -1.15 -15.78 2.62
N CYS A 11 -0.11 -15.21 3.20
CA CYS A 11 1.27 -15.69 3.00
C CYS A 11 1.67 -16.63 4.12
N LEU A 12 1.34 -17.91 3.98
CA LEU A 12 1.94 -19.02 4.73
C LEU A 12 2.74 -19.87 3.75
N ALA A 13 3.94 -19.44 3.40
CA ALA A 13 4.87 -20.28 2.66
C ALA A 13 5.65 -21.16 3.63
N ALA A 14 5.27 -22.44 3.70
CA ALA A 14 6.07 -23.47 4.32
C ALA A 14 7.23 -23.83 3.39
N LEU A 15 8.45 -23.33 3.68
CA LEU A 15 9.67 -23.78 3.03
C LEU A 15 10.36 -24.82 3.91
N VAL A 16 10.16 -26.10 3.57
CA VAL A 16 11.00 -27.20 4.03
C VAL A 16 11.90 -27.57 2.86
N GLY A 17 13.18 -27.27 2.94
CA GLY A 17 14.18 -27.66 1.96
C GLY A 17 15.55 -27.80 2.62
N CYS A 18 16.10 -29.03 2.60
CA CYS A 18 17.36 -29.45 3.23
C CYS A 18 18.61 -28.91 2.55
N ALA A 19 19.51 -28.50 3.41
CA ALA A 19 20.98 -28.53 3.36
C ALA A 19 21.72 -28.66 2.02
N SER A 20 22.48 -27.57 1.70
CA SER A 20 23.92 -27.62 1.45
C SER A 20 24.46 -26.22 1.07
N ASN A 21 25.55 -25.85 1.71
CA ASN A 21 26.37 -24.64 1.58
C ASN A 21 25.94 -23.44 2.45
N ASN A 22 26.86 -23.03 3.33
CA ASN A 22 26.67 -21.96 4.30
C ASN A 22 26.26 -20.61 3.65
N GLU A 23 26.75 -20.29 2.46
CA GLU A 23 26.41 -19.04 1.76
C GLU A 23 24.96 -19.02 1.26
N GLN A 24 24.44 -20.14 0.79
CA GLN A 24 23.04 -20.24 0.33
C GLN A 24 22.06 -20.19 1.51
N THR A 25 22.47 -20.68 2.67
CA THR A 25 21.69 -20.63 3.92
C THR A 25 21.60 -19.18 4.44
N ASP A 26 22.68 -18.42 4.31
CA ASP A 26 22.73 -17.02 4.76
C ASP A 26 21.85 -16.12 3.86
N ALA A 27 21.91 -16.28 2.54
CA ALA A 27 21.06 -15.55 1.60
C ALA A 27 19.57 -15.86 1.81
N GLN A 28 19.21 -17.13 1.98
CA GLN A 28 17.82 -17.53 2.29
C GLN A 28 17.34 -16.95 3.62
N THR A 29 18.22 -16.87 4.62
CA THR A 29 17.88 -16.29 5.92
C THR A 29 17.65 -14.78 5.78
N GLN A 30 18.49 -14.08 5.03
CA GLN A 30 18.32 -12.65 4.74
C GLN A 30 17.02 -12.37 3.99
N ASN A 31 16.70 -13.15 2.96
CA ASN A 31 15.46 -13.02 2.21
C ASN A 31 14.23 -13.22 3.10
N ARG A 32 14.23 -14.21 4.00
CA ARG A 32 13.13 -14.44 4.94
C ARG A 32 12.98 -13.30 5.95
N GLN A 33 14.09 -12.79 6.48
CA GLN A 33 14.06 -11.64 7.40
C GLN A 33 13.52 -10.40 6.72
N TYR A 34 13.97 -10.13 5.49
CA TYR A 34 13.46 -9.05 4.66
C TYR A 34 11.93 -9.19 4.44
N MET A 35 11.47 -10.33 3.95
CA MET A 35 10.02 -10.56 3.74
C MET A 35 9.20 -10.48 5.02
N SER A 36 9.74 -10.91 6.15
CA SER A 36 9.08 -10.74 7.45
C SER A 36 8.88 -9.25 7.80
N SER A 37 9.89 -8.41 7.52
CA SER A 37 9.77 -6.96 7.72
C SER A 37 8.76 -6.34 6.76
N VAL A 38 8.79 -6.71 5.48
CA VAL A 38 7.80 -6.28 4.49
C VAL A 38 6.39 -6.64 4.94
N ASN A 39 6.15 -7.89 5.35
CA ASN A 39 4.83 -8.34 5.78
C ASN A 39 4.29 -7.51 6.96
N THR A 40 5.12 -7.21 7.95
CA THR A 40 4.72 -6.37 9.10
C THR A 40 4.31 -4.97 8.67
N ILE A 41 5.05 -4.37 7.73
CA ILE A 41 4.71 -3.05 7.18
C ILE A 41 3.42 -3.12 6.36
N MET A 42 3.25 -4.19 5.54
CA MET A 42 2.06 -4.39 4.72
C MET A 42 0.79 -4.63 5.55
N GLU A 43 0.88 -5.31 6.69
CA GLU A 43 -0.24 -5.46 7.64
C GLU A 43 -0.68 -4.09 8.19
N THR A 44 0.28 -3.24 8.55
CA THR A 44 0.00 -1.87 9.01
C THR A 44 -0.61 -1.02 7.91
N LEU A 45 -0.06 -1.07 6.70
CA LEU A 45 -0.59 -0.39 5.53
C LEU A 45 -2.04 -0.82 5.25
N ASN A 46 -2.29 -2.13 5.18
CA ASN A 46 -3.62 -2.68 4.91
C ASN A 46 -4.66 -2.24 5.97
N THR A 47 -4.28 -2.25 7.25
CA THR A 47 -5.16 -1.81 8.34
C THR A 47 -5.58 -0.35 8.16
N ASN A 48 -4.65 0.54 7.80
CA ASN A 48 -4.95 1.96 7.62
C ASN A 48 -5.70 2.23 6.30
N MET A 49 -5.44 1.46 5.25
CA MET A 49 -6.19 1.54 3.99
C MET A 49 -7.61 0.99 4.10
N GLY A 50 -7.91 0.13 5.07
CA GLY A 50 -9.25 -0.38 5.33
C GLY A 50 -10.26 0.74 5.62
N ALA A 51 -9.92 1.67 6.51
CA ALA A 51 -10.76 2.83 6.81
C ALA A 51 -10.99 3.74 5.59
N PHE A 52 -9.97 3.92 4.75
CA PHE A 52 -10.08 4.66 3.50
C PHE A 52 -11.02 3.96 2.50
N SER A 53 -10.88 2.66 2.33
CA SER A 53 -11.73 1.86 1.45
C SER A 53 -13.20 1.90 1.88
N GLU A 54 -13.48 1.83 3.18
CA GLU A 54 -14.84 1.95 3.73
C GLU A 54 -15.42 3.35 3.48
N ALA A 55 -14.66 4.41 3.77
CA ALA A 55 -15.09 5.79 3.54
C ALA A 55 -15.44 6.05 2.06
N VAL A 56 -14.61 5.58 1.14
CA VAL A 56 -14.86 5.70 -0.31
C VAL A 56 -16.08 4.90 -0.72
N LYS A 57 -16.25 3.67 -0.21
CA LYS A 57 -17.38 2.79 -0.53
C LYS A 57 -18.73 3.38 -0.09
N ASP A 58 -18.76 3.96 1.09
CA ASP A 58 -19.97 4.50 1.69
C ASP A 58 -20.26 5.93 1.22
N GLY A 59 -19.39 6.51 0.42
CA GLY A 59 -19.48 7.89 -0.07
C GLY A 59 -19.39 8.93 1.05
N GLU A 60 -18.79 8.54 2.17
CA GLU A 60 -18.62 9.42 3.32
C GLU A 60 -17.39 10.31 3.14
N VAL A 61 -17.52 11.57 3.54
CA VAL A 61 -16.42 12.55 3.58
C VAL A 61 -15.96 12.65 5.02
N VAL A 62 -14.97 11.84 5.38
CA VAL A 62 -14.43 11.73 6.75
C VAL A 62 -12.95 12.11 6.79
N SER A 63 -12.49 12.58 7.95
CA SER A 63 -11.08 12.91 8.15
C SER A 63 -10.26 11.62 8.29
N LEU A 64 -9.27 11.44 7.43
CA LEU A 64 -8.33 10.30 7.42
C LEU A 64 -6.87 10.74 7.60
N SER A 65 -6.63 11.91 8.22
CA SER A 65 -5.27 12.45 8.41
C SER A 65 -4.37 11.54 9.26
N ALA A 66 -4.95 10.84 10.25
CA ALA A 66 -4.20 9.88 11.08
C ALA A 66 -3.78 8.64 10.26
N GLN A 67 -4.68 8.16 9.40
CA GLN A 67 -4.40 7.05 8.48
C GLN A 67 -3.32 7.45 7.46
N LEU A 68 -3.39 8.67 6.92
CA LEU A 68 -2.36 9.20 6.03
C LEU A 68 -0.99 9.21 6.71
N SER A 69 -0.89 9.71 7.94
CA SER A 69 0.38 9.71 8.68
C SER A 69 0.94 8.31 8.92
N ALA A 70 0.07 7.32 9.16
CA ALA A 70 0.49 5.93 9.31
C ALA A 70 0.96 5.32 7.96
N VAL A 71 0.31 5.66 6.86
CA VAL A 71 0.72 5.23 5.51
C VAL A 71 2.04 5.89 5.10
N ASP A 72 2.24 7.17 5.41
CA ASP A 72 3.52 7.87 5.21
C ASP A 72 4.67 7.16 5.94
N GLN A 73 4.42 6.72 7.17
CA GLN A 73 5.40 5.95 7.94
C GLN A 73 5.68 4.59 7.29
N CYS A 74 4.64 3.88 6.81
CA CYS A 74 4.82 2.60 6.11
C CYS A 74 5.70 2.75 4.85
N VAL A 75 5.49 3.80 4.06
CA VAL A 75 6.33 4.09 2.88
C VAL A 75 7.77 4.36 3.30
N SER A 76 7.98 5.19 4.32
CA SER A 76 9.32 5.48 4.85
C SER A 76 10.03 4.24 5.40
N ASP A 77 9.29 3.38 6.12
CA ASP A 77 9.83 2.13 6.67
C ASP A 77 10.21 1.15 5.56
N LEU A 78 9.39 1.04 4.50
CA LEU A 78 9.74 0.24 3.31
C LEU A 78 11.02 0.75 2.65
N GLU A 79 11.11 2.05 2.37
CA GLU A 79 12.29 2.66 1.74
C GLU A 79 13.56 2.50 2.59
N GLY A 80 13.40 2.40 3.91
CA GLY A 80 14.50 2.23 4.88
C GLY A 80 15.00 0.80 5.05
N LEU A 81 14.34 -0.20 4.44
CA LEU A 81 14.74 -1.59 4.59
C LEU A 81 16.08 -1.88 3.91
N SER A 82 16.90 -2.72 4.56
CA SER A 82 18.06 -3.32 3.93
C SER A 82 17.62 -4.44 2.99
N VAL A 83 17.78 -4.22 1.69
CA VAL A 83 17.24 -5.09 0.65
C VAL A 83 18.30 -6.08 0.19
N PRO A 84 18.07 -7.41 0.30
CA PRO A 84 18.96 -8.40 -0.30
C PRO A 84 18.97 -8.27 -1.83
N ASP A 85 20.11 -8.56 -2.47
CA ASP A 85 20.28 -8.41 -3.92
C ASP A 85 19.18 -9.11 -4.74
N ALA A 86 18.76 -10.29 -4.30
CA ALA A 86 17.69 -11.08 -4.96
C ALA A 86 16.30 -10.46 -4.82
N MET A 87 16.10 -9.51 -3.89
CA MET A 87 14.79 -8.92 -3.57
C MET A 87 14.57 -7.53 -4.17
N GLY A 88 15.54 -6.98 -4.92
CA GLY A 88 15.51 -5.60 -5.42
C GLY A 88 14.27 -5.25 -6.26
N ASP A 89 13.89 -6.11 -7.20
CA ASP A 89 12.72 -5.90 -8.06
C ASP A 89 11.39 -6.05 -7.28
N ILE A 90 11.37 -6.98 -6.33
CA ILE A 90 10.23 -7.21 -5.43
C ILE A 90 10.04 -5.99 -4.54
N HIS A 91 11.12 -5.52 -3.91
CA HIS A 91 11.14 -4.31 -3.09
C HIS A 91 10.62 -3.09 -3.85
N SER A 92 11.14 -2.87 -5.06
CA SER A 92 10.69 -1.75 -5.90
C SER A 92 9.18 -1.81 -6.18
N SER A 93 8.63 -3.00 -6.37
CA SER A 93 7.19 -3.18 -6.58
C SER A 93 6.38 -2.87 -5.32
N TYR A 94 6.81 -3.30 -4.13
CA TYR A 94 6.17 -2.95 -2.86
C TYR A 94 6.20 -1.44 -2.59
N VAL A 95 7.36 -0.79 -2.76
CA VAL A 95 7.50 0.66 -2.59
C VAL A 95 6.60 1.42 -3.54
N ASN A 96 6.57 1.04 -4.82
CA ASN A 96 5.71 1.69 -5.81
C ASN A 96 4.24 1.52 -5.47
N GLY A 97 3.81 0.32 -5.08
CA GLY A 97 2.43 0.07 -4.67
C GLY A 97 2.01 0.88 -3.44
N ALA A 98 2.87 0.94 -2.42
CA ALA A 98 2.62 1.73 -1.22
C ALA A 98 2.55 3.23 -1.52
N LYS A 99 3.39 3.75 -2.43
CA LYS A 99 3.35 5.16 -2.87
C LYS A 99 2.09 5.51 -3.65
N GLU A 100 1.60 4.62 -4.49
CA GLU A 100 0.32 4.83 -5.17
C GLU A 100 -0.84 4.90 -4.18
N LEU A 101 -0.86 4.02 -3.17
CA LEU A 101 -1.87 4.07 -2.09
C LEU A 101 -1.74 5.33 -1.23
N GLN A 102 -0.51 5.76 -0.90
CA GLN A 102 -0.22 7.03 -0.23
C GLN A 102 -0.79 8.21 -1.03
N THR A 103 -0.55 8.23 -2.34
CA THR A 103 -1.06 9.29 -3.23
C THR A 103 -2.58 9.32 -3.25
N ALA A 104 -3.23 8.16 -3.37
CA ALA A 104 -4.69 8.05 -3.32
C ALA A 104 -5.26 8.61 -2.01
N LEU A 105 -4.71 8.20 -0.86
CA LEU A 105 -5.16 8.65 0.45
C LEU A 105 -4.88 10.13 0.70
N SER A 106 -3.70 10.62 0.29
CA SER A 106 -3.34 12.04 0.39
C SER A 106 -4.28 12.92 -0.44
N SER A 107 -4.59 12.52 -1.66
CA SER A 107 -5.53 13.22 -2.53
C SER A 107 -6.95 13.23 -1.95
N TYR A 108 -7.35 12.14 -1.31
CA TYR A 108 -8.64 12.07 -0.61
C TYR A 108 -8.69 12.99 0.61
N VAL A 109 -7.64 13.01 1.44
CA VAL A 109 -7.56 13.92 2.59
C VAL A 109 -7.62 15.38 2.14
N GLN A 110 -6.91 15.73 1.05
CA GLN A 110 -6.98 17.06 0.48
C GLN A 110 -8.38 17.39 -0.05
N LEU A 111 -9.04 16.46 -0.74
CA LEU A 111 -10.41 16.65 -1.21
C LEU A 111 -11.37 16.86 -0.03
N TYR A 112 -11.19 16.10 1.07
CA TYR A 112 -11.96 16.30 2.30
C TYR A 112 -11.81 17.72 2.84
N GLU A 113 -10.57 18.21 2.94
CA GLU A 113 -10.28 19.57 3.45
C GLU A 113 -10.91 20.64 2.55
N ASP A 114 -10.79 20.51 1.24
CA ASP A 114 -11.36 21.44 0.27
C ASP A 114 -12.91 21.48 0.32
N VAL A 115 -13.55 20.37 0.64
CA VAL A 115 -15.00 20.30 0.82
C VAL A 115 -15.44 20.91 2.16
N LYS A 116 -14.71 20.64 3.25
CA LYS A 116 -15.09 21.05 4.60
C LYS A 116 -14.65 22.46 4.99
N ALA A 117 -13.50 22.90 4.50
CA ALA A 117 -12.93 24.21 4.79
C ALA A 117 -12.20 24.78 3.56
N PRO A 118 -12.93 25.12 2.49
CA PRO A 118 -12.31 25.55 1.24
C PRO A 118 -11.50 26.83 1.47
N ALA A 119 -10.23 26.80 1.04
CA ALA A 119 -9.28 27.90 1.25
C ALA A 119 -9.78 29.25 0.68
N ASN A 120 -10.57 29.22 -0.40
CA ASN A 120 -11.15 30.40 -1.06
C ASN A 120 -12.64 30.61 -0.73
N GLY A 121 -13.18 29.90 0.28
CA GLY A 121 -14.59 29.96 0.63
C GLY A 121 -15.54 29.32 -0.38
N VAL A 122 -15.04 28.63 -1.39
CA VAL A 122 -15.82 27.96 -2.44
C VAL A 122 -15.42 26.49 -2.49
N ALA A 123 -16.35 25.59 -2.17
CA ALA A 123 -16.12 24.16 -2.27
C ALA A 123 -15.99 23.74 -3.75
N PRO A 124 -15.31 22.61 -4.02
CA PRO A 124 -15.23 22.02 -5.36
C PRO A 124 -16.62 21.87 -5.99
N SER A 125 -16.73 22.11 -7.30
CA SER A 125 -17.96 21.82 -8.04
C SER A 125 -18.20 20.30 -8.10
N GLY A 126 -19.43 19.86 -8.36
CA GLY A 126 -19.72 18.44 -8.50
C GLY A 126 -18.85 17.76 -9.56
N ALA A 127 -18.61 18.42 -10.71
CA ALA A 127 -17.76 17.88 -11.77
C ALA A 127 -16.27 17.81 -11.36
N ASP A 128 -15.78 18.76 -10.58
CA ASP A 128 -14.41 18.75 -10.03
C ASP A 128 -14.26 17.64 -8.98
N TYR A 129 -15.25 17.51 -8.10
CA TYR A 129 -15.30 16.44 -7.13
C TYR A 129 -15.26 15.05 -7.79
N ASP A 130 -16.10 14.81 -8.80
CA ASP A 130 -16.16 13.54 -9.51
C ASP A 130 -14.84 13.22 -10.23
N SER A 131 -14.22 14.23 -10.84
CA SER A 131 -12.91 14.09 -11.49
C SER A 131 -11.81 13.70 -10.50
N ARG A 132 -11.75 14.36 -9.36
CA ARG A 132 -10.77 14.07 -8.31
C ARG A 132 -10.99 12.70 -7.68
N MET A 133 -12.25 12.29 -7.47
CA MET A 133 -12.57 10.94 -6.98
C MET A 133 -12.16 9.86 -8.00
N ALA A 134 -12.31 10.11 -9.30
CA ALA A 134 -11.85 9.18 -10.33
C ALA A 134 -10.31 9.04 -10.34
N GLU A 135 -9.58 10.13 -10.12
CA GLU A 135 -8.12 10.11 -10.00
C GLU A 135 -7.65 9.37 -8.75
N ILE A 136 -8.29 9.62 -7.60
CA ILE A 136 -8.06 8.90 -6.34
C ILE A 136 -8.25 7.40 -6.55
N GLN A 137 -9.35 7.00 -7.20
CA GLN A 137 -9.61 5.59 -7.50
C GLN A 137 -8.55 4.99 -8.42
N SER A 138 -8.08 5.73 -9.42
CA SER A 138 -7.02 5.27 -10.32
C SER A 138 -5.72 4.97 -9.59
N HIS A 139 -5.28 5.85 -8.68
CA HIS A 139 -4.11 5.61 -7.84
C HIS A 139 -4.31 4.43 -6.89
N TYR A 140 -5.49 4.31 -6.30
CA TYR A 140 -5.82 3.17 -5.44
C TYR A 140 -5.70 1.84 -6.18
N ASP A 141 -6.32 1.73 -7.36
CA ASP A 141 -6.29 0.52 -8.18
C ASP A 141 -4.87 0.19 -8.67
N ALA A 142 -4.09 1.20 -9.04
CA ALA A 142 -2.69 1.04 -9.41
C ALA A 142 -1.84 0.52 -8.24
N GLY A 143 -2.06 1.06 -7.04
CA GLY A 143 -1.39 0.62 -5.83
C GLY A 143 -1.69 -0.84 -5.49
N ILE A 144 -2.97 -1.22 -5.46
CA ILE A 144 -3.39 -2.61 -5.22
C ILE A 144 -2.77 -3.56 -6.25
N LYS A 145 -2.79 -3.19 -7.53
CA LYS A 145 -2.19 -4.01 -8.58
C LYS A 145 -0.68 -4.18 -8.39
N ALA A 146 0.04 -3.12 -8.06
CA ALA A 146 1.49 -3.19 -7.86
C ALA A 146 1.87 -4.06 -6.65
N LEU A 147 1.09 -4.03 -5.56
CA LEU A 147 1.28 -4.90 -4.40
C LEU A 147 1.00 -6.37 -4.75
N GLN A 148 -0.06 -6.67 -5.51
CA GLN A 148 -0.35 -8.03 -5.98
C GLN A 148 0.76 -8.56 -6.90
N ASP A 149 1.29 -7.72 -7.79
CA ASP A 149 2.42 -8.07 -8.65
C ASP A 149 3.70 -8.35 -7.81
N ALA A 150 3.90 -7.59 -6.71
CA ALA A 150 5.00 -7.82 -5.77
C ALA A 150 4.87 -9.16 -5.03
N ASP A 151 3.67 -9.47 -4.51
CA ASP A 151 3.38 -10.75 -3.83
C ASP A 151 3.64 -11.93 -4.78
N SER A 152 3.15 -11.85 -6.02
CA SER A 152 3.34 -12.90 -7.03
C SER A 152 4.81 -13.12 -7.37
N LYS A 153 5.63 -12.06 -7.42
CA LYS A 153 7.08 -12.16 -7.59
C LYS A 153 7.75 -12.79 -6.37
N ALA A 154 7.33 -12.41 -5.16
CA ALA A 154 7.88 -12.93 -3.92
C ALA A 154 7.61 -14.43 -3.75
N GLU A 155 6.43 -14.91 -4.17
CA GLU A 155 6.07 -16.34 -4.15
C GLU A 155 6.93 -17.18 -5.13
N SER A 156 7.47 -16.57 -6.17
CA SER A 156 8.26 -17.23 -7.20
C SER A 156 9.78 -17.12 -7.00
N ALA A 157 10.25 -16.38 -6.00
CA ALA A 157 11.65 -16.14 -5.68
C ALA A 157 12.21 -17.12 -4.63
#